data_3d14377ca709eae54bf9d9f1bca327e4
#
_entry.id   3d14377ca709eae54bf9d9f1bca327e4
#
_cell.length_a   1.000
_cell.length_b   1.000
_cell.length_c   1.000
_cell.angle_alpha   90.00
_cell.angle_beta   90.00
_cell.angle_gamma   90.00
#
_symmetry.space_group_name_H-M   'P 1'
#
loop_
_entity.id
_entity.type
_entity.pdbx_description
1 polymer ?
#
loop_
_entity_poly.entity_id
_entity_poly.type
_entity_poly.pdbx_seq_one_letter_code
_entity_poly.pdbx_strand_id
1 'polypeptide(L)' 'MSIADLAKLYDSADSYDLRARVVNILGNRKEPEATDKLIDIAKHSTDVGLRKEAINALARKNDPRTTQLLLDIVDGKKP' A
#
# COMPACT_ATOMS: atom_id res chain seq x y z
N MET A 1 0.99 12.98 -11.68
CA MET A 1 0.12 11.80 -11.84
C MET A 1 -0.90 11.75 -10.73
N SER A 2 -2.16 11.50 -11.05
CA SER A 2 -3.19 11.37 -10.03
C SER A 2 -3.07 10.02 -9.30
N ILE A 3 -3.68 9.92 -8.12
CA ILE A 3 -3.70 8.65 -7.40
C ILE A 3 -4.44 7.59 -8.21
N ALA A 4 -5.53 7.97 -8.91
CA ALA A 4 -6.25 7.03 -9.78
C ALA A 4 -5.34 6.49 -10.89
N ASP A 5 -4.51 7.33 -11.49
CA ASP A 5 -3.55 6.91 -12.51
C ASP A 5 -2.49 5.97 -11.94
N LEU A 6 -1.99 6.28 -10.75
CA LEU A 6 -1.01 5.43 -10.07
C LEU A 6 -1.61 4.06 -9.73
N ALA A 7 -2.86 4.04 -9.26
CA ALA A 7 -3.55 2.79 -8.96
C ALA A 7 -3.74 1.93 -10.21
N LYS A 8 -4.11 2.55 -11.33
CA LYS A 8 -4.24 1.84 -12.61
C LYS A 8 -2.90 1.31 -13.09
N LEU A 9 -1.85 2.09 -12.94
CA LEU A 9 -0.50 1.67 -13.31
C LEU A 9 -0.07 0.46 -12.49
N TYR A 10 -0.32 0.46 -11.18
CA TYR A 10 -0.04 -0.67 -10.32
C TYR A 10 -0.79 -1.93 -10.80
N ASP A 11 -2.10 -1.78 -11.05
CA ASP A 11 -2.94 -2.91 -11.41
C ASP A 11 -2.56 -3.51 -12.78
N SER A 12 -2.10 -2.67 -13.70
CA SER A 12 -1.74 -3.11 -15.06
C SER A 12 -0.26 -3.51 -15.19
N ALA A 13 0.57 -3.18 -14.20
CA ALA A 13 2.00 -3.49 -14.26
C ALA A 13 2.21 -4.99 -14.10
N ASP A 14 3.09 -5.55 -14.93
CA ASP A 14 3.45 -6.96 -14.89
C ASP A 14 4.86 -7.19 -14.34
N SER A 15 5.49 -6.16 -13.77
CA SER A 15 6.80 -6.25 -13.18
C SER A 15 6.74 -5.87 -11.69
N TYR A 16 7.43 -6.63 -10.86
CA TYR A 16 7.57 -6.33 -9.43
C TYR A 16 8.19 -4.94 -9.23
N ASP A 17 9.26 -4.64 -9.97
CA ASP A 17 9.97 -3.37 -9.80
C ASP A 17 9.08 -2.18 -10.06
N LEU A 18 8.25 -2.23 -11.09
CA LEU A 18 7.34 -1.15 -11.39
C LEU A 18 6.28 -1.00 -10.30
N ARG A 19 5.71 -2.11 -9.84
CA ARG A 19 4.73 -2.10 -8.75
C ARG A 19 5.33 -1.54 -7.46
N ALA A 20 6.56 -1.94 -7.13
CA ALA A 20 7.25 -1.43 -5.94
C ALA A 20 7.49 0.08 -6.03
N ARG A 21 7.80 0.59 -7.22
CA ARG A 21 7.95 2.04 -7.44
C ARG A 21 6.64 2.78 -7.19
N VAL A 22 5.54 2.23 -7.69
CA VAL A 22 4.21 2.83 -7.46
C VAL A 22 3.91 2.87 -5.96
N VAL A 23 4.19 1.79 -5.24
CA VAL A 23 4.01 1.74 -3.78
C VAL A 23 4.82 2.84 -3.10
N ASN A 24 6.08 3.03 -3.50
CA ASN A 24 6.93 4.08 -2.93
C ASN A 24 6.38 5.48 -3.23
N ILE A 25 5.90 5.71 -4.44
CA ILE A 25 5.29 6.99 -4.81
C ILE A 25 4.04 7.25 -3.95
N LEU A 26 3.18 6.24 -3.82
CA LEU A 26 1.98 6.35 -2.99
C LEU A 26 2.35 6.63 -1.53
N GLY A 27 3.44 6.04 -1.04
CA GLY A 27 3.93 6.28 0.31
C GLY A 27 4.36 7.72 0.56
N ASN A 28 4.71 8.46 -0.48
CA ASN A 28 5.13 9.85 -0.40
C ASN A 28 4.00 10.86 -0.70
N ARG A 29 2.82 10.38 -1.09
CA ARG A 29 1.67 11.23 -1.40
C ARG A 29 0.84 11.44 -0.14
N LYS A 30 0.27 12.63 0.01
CA LYS A 30 -0.53 13.01 1.19
C LYS A 30 -2.01 12.75 1.03
N GLU A 31 -2.46 12.45 -0.18
CA GLU A 31 -3.88 12.26 -0.45
C GLU A 31 -4.41 11.02 0.26
N PRO A 32 -5.62 11.05 0.84
CA PRO A 32 -6.20 9.88 1.49
C PRO A 32 -6.35 8.68 0.56
N GLU A 33 -6.58 8.93 -0.73
CA GLU A 33 -6.71 7.87 -1.75
C GLU A 33 -5.42 7.05 -1.87
N ALA A 34 -4.26 7.68 -1.67
CA ALA A 34 -2.98 6.97 -1.67
C ALA A 34 -2.91 5.97 -0.51
N THR A 35 -3.35 6.38 0.67
CA THR A 35 -3.43 5.50 1.83
C THR A 35 -4.41 4.36 1.57
N ASP A 36 -5.56 4.64 0.96
CA ASP A 36 -6.54 3.62 0.61
C ASP A 36 -5.94 2.55 -0.29
N LYS A 37 -5.20 2.96 -1.32
CA LYS A 37 -4.56 1.99 -2.24
C LYS A 37 -3.48 1.18 -1.53
N LEU A 38 -2.69 1.80 -0.67
CA LEU A 38 -1.66 1.08 0.09
C LEU A 38 -2.28 0.05 1.03
N ILE A 39 -3.40 0.38 1.67
CA ILE A 39 -4.13 -0.56 2.52
C ILE A 39 -4.63 -1.73 1.69
N ASP A 40 -5.18 -1.47 0.52
CA ASP A 40 -5.65 -2.51 -0.40
C ASP A 40 -4.51 -3.46 -0.77
N ILE A 41 -3.35 -2.93 -1.12
CA ILE A 41 -2.18 -3.75 -1.46
C ILE A 41 -1.72 -4.57 -0.25
N ALA A 42 -1.67 -3.95 0.92
CA ALA A 42 -1.23 -4.63 2.15
C ALA A 42 -2.16 -5.79 2.53
N LYS A 43 -3.45 -5.68 2.23
CA LYS A 43 -4.43 -6.71 2.57
C LYS A 43 -4.56 -7.79 1.52
N HIS A 44 -4.48 -7.43 0.25
CA HIS A 44 -4.95 -8.29 -0.85
C HIS A 44 -3.88 -8.71 -1.85
N SER A 45 -2.68 -8.12 -1.83
CA SER A 45 -1.64 -8.53 -2.74
C SER A 45 -1.23 -9.98 -2.50
N THR A 46 -1.11 -10.77 -3.56
CA THR A 46 -0.60 -12.13 -3.46
C THR A 46 0.92 -12.17 -3.35
N ASP A 47 1.60 -11.08 -3.67
CA ASP A 47 3.05 -10.99 -3.58
C ASP A 47 3.45 -10.50 -2.19
N VAL A 48 4.16 -11.35 -1.44
CA VAL A 48 4.58 -11.04 -0.07
C VAL A 48 5.48 -9.82 -0.02
N GLY A 49 6.38 -9.67 -1.01
CA GLY A 49 7.26 -8.51 -1.09
C GLY A 49 6.50 -7.21 -1.24
N LEU A 50 5.47 -7.19 -2.09
CA LEU A 50 4.65 -6.00 -2.29
C LEU A 50 3.80 -5.69 -1.05
N ARG A 51 3.30 -6.71 -0.35
CA ARG A 51 2.61 -6.48 0.92
C ARG A 51 3.52 -5.82 1.93
N LYS A 52 4.77 -6.30 2.06
CA LYS A 52 5.75 -5.70 2.95
C LYS A 52 6.08 -4.26 2.57
N GLU A 53 6.24 -3.99 1.27
CA GLU A 53 6.49 -2.64 0.78
C GLU A 53 5.33 -1.70 1.14
N ALA A 54 4.09 -2.15 0.96
CA ALA A 54 2.92 -1.36 1.29
C ALA A 54 2.85 -1.10 2.81
N ILE A 55 3.12 -2.10 3.63
CA ILE A 55 3.11 -1.95 5.08
C ILE A 55 4.19 -0.95 5.51
N ASN A 56 5.38 -1.04 4.94
CA ASN A 56 6.46 -0.09 5.24
C ASN A 56 6.09 1.34 4.83
N ALA A 57 5.48 1.50 3.66
CA ALA A 57 5.01 2.80 3.19
C ALA A 57 3.95 3.39 4.12
N LEU A 58 3.01 2.57 4.57
CA LEU A 58 1.97 2.97 5.51
C LEU A 58 2.56 3.37 6.87
N ALA A 59 3.55 2.62 7.34
CA ALA A 59 4.21 2.94 8.62
C ALA A 59 4.87 4.32 8.58
N ARG A 60 5.42 4.71 7.43
CA ARG A 60 6.03 6.04 7.28
C ARG A 60 5.01 7.17 7.26
N LYS A 61 3.75 6.87 6.90
CA LYS A 61 2.70 7.89 6.80
C LYS A 61 2.18 8.35 8.16
N ASN A 62 2.35 7.55 9.19
CA ASN A 62 1.88 7.88 10.55
C ASN A 62 0.38 8.20 10.60
N ASP A 63 -0.43 7.44 9.85
CA ASP A 63 -1.88 7.59 9.76
C ASP A 63 -2.54 6.67 10.78
N PRO A 64 -3.61 7.12 11.50
CA PRO A 64 -4.31 6.25 12.46
C PRO A 64 -4.84 4.95 11.85
N ARG A 65 -5.25 4.96 10.57
CA ARG A 65 -5.69 3.75 9.88
C ARG A 65 -4.55 2.76 9.70
N THR A 66 -3.32 3.27 9.52
CA THR A 66 -2.12 2.43 9.43
C THR A 66 -1.89 1.71 10.75
N THR A 67 -1.99 2.43 11.86
CA THR A 67 -1.83 1.83 13.19
C THR A 67 -2.84 0.71 13.40
N GLN A 68 -4.10 0.92 13.06
CA GLN A 68 -5.14 -0.09 13.20
C GLN A 68 -4.86 -1.31 12.32
N LEU A 69 -4.44 -1.08 11.07
CA LEU A 69 -4.09 -2.18 10.16
C LEU A 69 -2.94 -3.01 10.71
N LEU A 70 -1.90 -2.37 11.23
CA LEU A 70 -0.74 -3.08 11.78
C LEU A 70 -1.12 -3.88 13.02
N LEU A 71 -1.97 -3.32 13.88
CA LEU A 71 -2.48 -4.04 15.04
C LEU A 71 -3.29 -5.26 14.63
N ASP A 72 -4.15 -5.14 13.63
CA ASP A 72 -4.95 -6.25 13.13
C ASP A 72 -4.07 -7.38 12.58
N ILE A 73 -2.99 -7.03 11.89
CA ILE A 73 -2.04 -8.02 11.36
C ILE A 73 -1.32 -8.73 12.52
N VAL A 74 -0.84 -7.97 13.51
CA VAL A 74 -0.12 -8.53 14.66
C VAL A 74 -1.02 -9.46 15.49
N ASP A 75 -2.30 -9.07 15.66
CA ASP A 75 -3.26 -9.88 16.40
C ASP A 75 -3.78 -11.09 15.61
N GLY A 76 -3.38 -11.23 14.36
CA GLY A 76 -3.81 -12.33 13.50
C GLY A 76 -5.25 -12.19 13.01
N LYS A 77 -5.86 -11.02 13.15
CA LYS A 77 -7.22 -10.80 12.67
C LYS A 77 -7.22 -10.67 11.15
N LYS A 78 -8.24 -11.24 10.53
CA LYS A 78 -8.43 -11.03 9.10
C LYS A 78 -8.99 -9.63 8.85
N PRO A 79 -8.40 -8.91 7.89
CA PRO A 79 -8.89 -7.59 7.52
C PRO A 79 -10.30 -7.64 6.94
#